data_5d70325b11836d784b1ebe0a76108007
#
_entry.id   5d70325b11836d784b1ebe0a76108007
#
_cell.length_a   1.000
_cell.length_b   1.000
_cell.length_c   1.000
_cell.angle_alpha   90.00
_cell.angle_beta   90.00
_cell.angle_gamma   90.00
#
_symmetry.space_group_name_H-M   'P 1'
#
loop_
_entity.id
_entity.type
_entity.pdbx_description
1 polymer ?
#
loop_
_entity_poly.entity_id
_entity_poly.type
_entity_poly.pdbx_seq_one_letter_code
_entity_poly.pdbx_strand_id
1 'polypeptide(L)'
;MSEKKIVGITMGDPASIGPEITVKAFADKSLYDLCNPVVVGDACVMEAALPIVGHTEMKIHAIKDVSEAKYEYGTIDVLDMGLVDMAQLKRGEVSAMCGDAAFKYVTKVIELAMDLSLIHI
;
A
#
# COMPACT_ATOMS: atom_id res chain seq x y z
N MET A 1 17.74 14.75 -16.92
CA MET A 1 17.32 14.08 -15.69
C MET A 1 16.03 13.31 -15.94
N SER A 2 16.05 12.05 -15.62
CA SER A 2 14.86 11.21 -15.81
C SER A 2 13.90 11.35 -14.64
N GLU A 3 12.63 11.45 -14.93
CA GLU A 3 11.61 11.42 -13.91
C GLU A 3 11.35 9.98 -13.52
N LYS A 4 11.17 9.75 -12.23
CA LYS A 4 10.82 8.43 -11.73
C LYS A 4 9.36 8.13 -12.05
N LYS A 5 9.09 6.90 -12.43
CA LYS A 5 7.71 6.45 -12.66
C LYS A 5 6.99 6.28 -11.33
N ILE A 6 5.71 6.58 -11.34
CA ILE A 6 4.85 6.28 -10.20
C ILE A 6 4.44 4.82 -10.31
N VAL A 7 4.76 4.03 -9.30
CA VAL A 7 4.45 2.59 -9.28
C VAL A 7 3.40 2.33 -8.22
N GLY A 8 2.26 1.83 -8.65
CA GLY A 8 1.17 1.43 -7.75
C GLY A 8 1.39 0.01 -7.27
N ILE A 9 1.41 -0.17 -5.95
CA ILE A 9 1.62 -1.46 -5.32
C ILE A 9 0.37 -1.80 -4.52
N THR A 10 -0.29 -2.92 -4.84
CA THR A 10 -1.42 -3.36 -4.05
C THR A 10 -0.94 -3.95 -2.73
N MET A 11 -1.67 -3.65 -1.66
CA MET A 11 -1.40 -4.22 -0.35
C MET A 11 -1.67 -5.73 -0.32
N GLY A 12 -2.53 -6.22 -1.22
CA GLY A 12 -2.96 -7.61 -1.24
C GLY A 12 -4.04 -7.87 -0.20
N ASP A 13 -4.22 -9.15 0.16
CA ASP A 13 -5.22 -9.53 1.15
C ASP A 13 -4.85 -8.97 2.53
N PRO A 14 -5.72 -8.14 3.15
CA PRO A 14 -5.42 -7.54 4.45
C PRO A 14 -5.14 -8.53 5.58
N ALA A 15 -5.69 -9.74 5.50
CA ALA A 15 -5.50 -10.75 6.54
C ALA A 15 -4.30 -11.65 6.28
N SER A 16 -3.62 -11.50 5.16
CA SER A 16 -2.47 -12.31 4.76
C SER A 16 -1.16 -11.57 5.03
N ILE A 17 -0.06 -12.07 4.45
CA ILE A 17 1.27 -11.49 4.63
C ILE A 17 1.56 -10.30 3.71
N GLY A 18 0.64 -9.97 2.81
CA GLY A 18 0.82 -8.88 1.85
C GLY A 18 1.22 -7.55 2.49
N PRO A 19 0.49 -7.09 3.53
CA PRO A 19 0.85 -5.83 4.20
C PRO A 19 2.25 -5.86 4.80
N GLU A 20 2.66 -6.98 5.38
CA GLU A 20 3.97 -7.12 5.99
C GLU A 20 5.09 -7.10 4.94
N ILE A 21 4.89 -7.80 3.82
CA ILE A 21 5.84 -7.79 2.71
C ILE A 21 5.96 -6.39 2.12
N THR A 22 4.85 -5.68 2.01
CA THR A 22 4.82 -4.31 1.49
C THR A 22 5.65 -3.39 2.38
N VAL A 23 5.49 -3.48 3.71
CA VAL A 23 6.30 -2.69 4.64
C VAL A 23 7.78 -2.99 4.46
N LYS A 24 8.14 -4.26 4.36
CA LYS A 24 9.54 -4.67 4.18
C LYS A 24 10.13 -4.11 2.89
N ALA A 25 9.35 -4.10 1.81
CA ALA A 25 9.81 -3.54 0.54
C ALA A 25 10.08 -2.05 0.66
N PHE A 26 9.20 -1.31 1.35
CA PHE A 26 9.35 0.14 1.54
C PHE A 26 10.48 0.49 2.52
N ALA A 27 10.92 -0.46 3.33
CA ALA A 27 12.07 -0.26 4.21
C ALA A 27 13.39 -0.26 3.45
N ASP A 28 13.41 -0.74 2.22
CA ASP A 28 14.59 -0.72 1.36
C ASP A 28 14.65 0.61 0.61
N LYS A 29 15.63 1.43 0.95
CA LYS A 29 15.80 2.75 0.36
C LYS A 29 15.97 2.71 -1.15
N SER A 30 16.52 1.61 -1.69
CA SER A 30 16.73 1.50 -3.14
C SER A 30 15.43 1.52 -3.94
N LEU A 31 14.30 1.17 -3.31
CA LEU A 31 13.00 1.28 -3.97
C LEU A 31 12.73 2.73 -4.39
N TYR A 32 13.04 3.68 -3.51
CA TYR A 32 12.83 5.11 -3.77
C TYR A 32 13.82 5.67 -4.78
N ASP A 33 14.95 5.01 -4.98
CA ASP A 33 15.91 5.40 -6.02
C ASP A 33 15.41 4.99 -7.41
N LEU A 34 14.59 3.95 -7.48
CA LEU A 34 14.12 3.38 -8.75
C LEU A 34 12.77 3.95 -9.21
N CYS A 35 11.90 4.30 -8.27
CA CYS A 35 10.55 4.73 -8.60
C CYS A 35 9.93 5.59 -7.50
N ASN A 36 8.74 6.10 -7.79
CA ASN A 36 7.89 6.78 -6.81
C ASN A 36 6.78 5.81 -6.41
N PRO A 37 6.96 5.02 -5.34
CA PRO A 37 5.99 3.98 -5.00
C PRO A 37 4.82 4.53 -4.19
N VAL A 38 3.64 4.02 -4.47
CA VAL A 38 2.43 4.32 -3.71
C VAL A 38 1.66 3.02 -3.48
N VAL A 39 1.18 2.80 -2.27
CA VAL A 39 0.40 1.61 -1.92
C VAL A 39 -1.08 1.91 -2.14
N VAL A 40 -1.78 0.97 -2.76
CA VAL A 40 -3.24 1.01 -2.82
C VAL A 40 -3.77 -0.03 -1.84
N GLY A 41 -4.41 0.43 -0.79
CA GLY A 41 -4.88 -0.45 0.28
C GLY A 41 -5.59 0.32 1.38
N ASP A 42 -5.49 -0.18 2.61
CA ASP A 42 -6.06 0.48 3.78
C ASP A 42 -4.94 0.90 4.73
N ALA A 43 -4.90 2.19 5.04
CA ALA A 43 -3.86 2.75 5.90
C ALA A 43 -3.85 2.11 7.29
N CYS A 44 -5.01 1.80 7.85
CA CYS A 44 -5.10 1.17 9.18
C CYS A 44 -4.42 -0.21 9.20
N VAL A 45 -4.53 -0.98 8.13
CA VAL A 45 -3.89 -2.29 8.03
C VAL A 45 -2.38 -2.13 7.92
N MET A 46 -1.92 -1.16 7.12
CA MET A 46 -0.49 -0.89 6.97
C MET A 46 0.13 -0.43 8.29
N GLU A 47 -0.56 0.46 9.03
CA GLU A 47 -0.09 0.89 10.34
C GLU A 47 0.05 -0.29 11.31
N ALA A 48 -0.91 -1.21 11.30
CA ALA A 48 -0.85 -2.39 12.14
C ALA A 48 0.28 -3.34 11.77
N ALA A 49 0.72 -3.32 10.51
CA ALA A 49 1.81 -4.18 10.05
C ALA A 49 3.19 -3.69 10.50
N LEU A 50 3.35 -2.38 10.76
CA LEU A 50 4.66 -1.82 11.12
C LEU A 50 5.30 -2.52 12.32
N PRO A 51 4.61 -2.66 13.47
CA PRO A 51 5.23 -3.33 14.62
C PRO A 51 5.43 -4.83 14.40
N ILE A 52 4.61 -5.46 13.56
CA ILE A 52 4.73 -6.89 13.30
C ILE A 52 6.07 -7.21 12.63
N VAL A 53 6.53 -6.35 11.72
CA VAL A 53 7.82 -6.55 11.03
C VAL A 53 8.96 -5.77 11.66
N GLY A 54 8.72 -5.06 12.76
CA GLY A 54 9.75 -4.35 13.50
C GLY A 54 10.18 -3.02 12.89
N HIS A 55 9.34 -2.41 12.07
CA HIS A 55 9.63 -1.12 11.43
C HIS A 55 8.78 0.01 12.00
N THR A 56 8.75 0.13 13.33
CA THR A 56 7.95 1.14 14.01
C THR A 56 8.43 2.58 13.78
N GLU A 57 9.65 2.76 13.28
CA GLU A 57 10.19 4.06 12.92
C GLU A 57 9.57 4.64 11.65
N MET A 58 8.93 3.81 10.83
CA MET A 58 8.27 4.26 9.62
C MET A 58 6.91 4.84 9.92
N LYS A 59 6.42 5.68 9.01
CA LYS A 59 5.12 6.33 9.14
C LYS A 59 4.24 6.02 7.94
N ILE A 60 2.95 5.98 8.18
CA ILE A 60 1.95 5.79 7.12
C ILE A 60 1.32 7.14 6.82
N HIS A 61 1.37 7.55 5.57
CA HIS A 61 0.74 8.77 5.08
C HIS A 61 -0.50 8.39 4.27
N ALA A 62 -1.67 8.48 4.90
CA ALA A 62 -2.93 8.16 4.24
C ALA A 62 -3.30 9.29 3.28
N ILE A 63 -3.56 8.96 2.02
CA ILE A 63 -3.91 9.94 0.99
C ILE A 63 -5.21 9.53 0.32
N LYS A 64 -5.88 10.48 -0.28
CA LYS A 64 -7.11 10.24 -1.05
C LYS A 64 -6.87 10.34 -2.55
N ASP A 65 -5.78 10.96 -2.96
CA ASP A 65 -5.40 11.13 -4.36
C ASP A 65 -3.89 10.96 -4.48
N VAL A 66 -3.44 10.35 -5.56
CA VAL A 66 -2.01 10.10 -5.80
C VAL A 66 -1.20 11.40 -5.80
N SER A 67 -1.80 12.52 -6.19
CA SER A 67 -1.14 13.82 -6.16
C SER A 67 -0.71 14.28 -4.76
N GLU A 68 -1.29 13.70 -3.71
CA GLU A 68 -0.94 14.01 -2.33
C GLU A 68 0.28 13.24 -1.82
N ALA A 69 0.80 12.30 -2.60
CA ALA A 69 1.92 11.46 -2.19
C ALA A 69 3.22 12.28 -2.09
N LYS A 70 4.03 11.95 -1.09
CA LYS A 70 5.29 12.64 -0.81
C LYS A 70 6.51 11.94 -1.40
N TYR A 71 6.42 10.62 -1.57
CA TYR A 71 7.52 9.78 -2.08
C TYR A 71 8.81 9.94 -1.28
N GLU A 72 8.68 10.00 0.05
CA GLU A 72 9.82 10.15 0.95
C GLU A 72 10.14 8.84 1.66
N TYR A 73 11.41 8.45 1.65
CA TYR A 73 11.84 7.26 2.39
C TYR A 73 11.53 7.43 3.89
N GLY A 74 11.02 6.37 4.50
CA GLY A 74 10.58 6.39 5.89
C GLY A 74 9.10 6.68 6.05
N THR A 75 8.45 7.14 4.99
CA THR A 75 7.00 7.39 4.98
C THR A 75 6.39 6.62 3.83
N ILE A 76 5.39 5.79 4.13
CA ILE A 76 4.70 5.00 3.11
C ILE A 76 3.42 5.72 2.73
N ASP A 77 3.32 6.17 1.48
CA ASP A 77 2.09 6.77 0.97
C ASP A 77 1.09 5.67 0.65
N VAL A 78 -0.06 5.69 1.29
CA VAL A 78 -1.12 4.72 1.10
C VAL A 78 -2.38 5.42 0.60
N LEU A 79 -2.80 5.07 -0.60
CA LEU A 79 -4.11 5.50 -1.09
C LEU A 79 -5.16 4.70 -0.34
N ASP A 80 -5.72 5.34 0.69
CA ASP A 80 -6.59 4.68 1.66
C ASP A 80 -7.99 4.48 1.09
N MET A 81 -8.35 3.22 0.90
CA MET A 81 -9.65 2.84 0.33
C MET A 81 -10.76 2.71 1.38
N GLY A 82 -10.38 2.56 2.66
CA GLY A 82 -11.34 2.45 3.75
C GLY A 82 -12.25 1.23 3.67
N LEU A 83 -11.74 0.10 3.19
CA LEU A 83 -12.54 -1.10 2.95
C LEU A 83 -12.51 -2.11 4.09
N VAL A 84 -11.53 -2.01 4.98
CA VAL A 84 -11.32 -2.99 6.05
C VAL A 84 -11.82 -2.45 7.37
N ASP A 85 -12.67 -3.25 8.04
CA ASP A 85 -13.06 -3.01 9.42
C ASP A 85 -12.08 -3.76 10.32
N MET A 86 -11.20 -3.04 11.01
CA MET A 86 -10.18 -3.65 11.85
C MET A 86 -10.77 -4.49 12.99
N ALA A 87 -11.99 -4.17 13.43
CA ALA A 87 -12.66 -4.96 14.46
C ALA A 87 -13.02 -6.36 13.96
N GLN A 88 -13.19 -6.53 12.67
CA GLN A 88 -13.54 -7.81 12.05
C GLN A 88 -12.35 -8.52 11.42
N LEU A 89 -11.21 -7.84 11.31
CA LEU A 89 -10.03 -8.40 10.68
C LEU A 89 -9.40 -9.48 11.56
N LYS A 90 -9.22 -10.68 10.99
CA LYS A 90 -8.52 -11.77 11.66
C LYS A 90 -7.39 -12.25 10.76
N ARG A 91 -6.17 -12.01 11.19
CA ARG A 91 -4.99 -12.38 10.41
C ARG A 91 -4.90 -13.89 10.25
N GLY A 92 -4.57 -14.31 9.03
CA GLY A 92 -4.44 -15.69 8.70
C GLY A 92 -5.76 -16.40 8.39
N GLU A 93 -6.89 -15.71 8.47
CA GLU A 93 -8.18 -16.29 8.15
C GLU A 93 -8.70 -15.75 6.83
N VAL A 94 -9.29 -16.64 6.03
CA VAL A 94 -9.96 -16.23 4.79
C VAL A 94 -11.31 -15.61 5.15
N SER A 95 -11.60 -14.45 4.60
CA SER A 95 -12.88 -13.78 4.79
C SER A 95 -13.34 -13.11 3.52
N ALA A 96 -14.66 -12.98 3.37
CA ALA A 96 -15.24 -12.29 2.22
C ALA A 96 -14.83 -10.81 2.20
N MET A 97 -14.75 -10.16 3.36
CA MET A 97 -14.31 -8.77 3.46
C MET A 97 -12.91 -8.57 2.90
N CYS A 98 -11.96 -9.42 3.30
CA CYS A 98 -10.57 -9.30 2.87
C CYS A 98 -10.39 -9.66 1.40
N GLY A 99 -11.08 -10.68 0.91
CA GLY A 99 -11.04 -11.04 -0.51
C GLY A 99 -11.63 -9.95 -1.38
N ASP A 100 -12.75 -9.36 -0.98
CA ASP A 100 -13.38 -8.26 -1.69
C ASP A 100 -12.46 -7.03 -1.69
N ALA A 101 -11.85 -6.73 -0.56
CA ALA A 101 -10.91 -5.61 -0.45
C ALA A 101 -9.72 -5.80 -1.39
N ALA A 102 -9.11 -6.99 -1.41
CA ALA A 102 -7.98 -7.28 -2.28
C ALA A 102 -8.35 -7.09 -3.75
N PHE A 103 -9.54 -7.54 -4.15
CA PHE A 103 -10.03 -7.36 -5.51
C PHE A 103 -10.19 -5.86 -5.85
N LYS A 104 -10.74 -5.09 -4.93
CA LYS A 104 -10.96 -3.66 -5.15
C LYS A 104 -9.64 -2.90 -5.23
N TYR A 105 -8.61 -3.30 -4.48
CA TYR A 105 -7.30 -2.69 -4.57
C TYR A 105 -6.71 -2.89 -5.97
N VAL A 106 -6.79 -4.10 -6.51
CA VAL A 106 -6.29 -4.38 -7.85
C VAL A 106 -7.06 -3.58 -8.90
N THR A 107 -8.38 -3.52 -8.78
CA THR A 107 -9.22 -2.73 -9.68
C THR A 107 -8.82 -1.26 -9.67
N LYS A 108 -8.58 -0.71 -8.47
CA LYS A 108 -8.18 0.69 -8.34
C LYS A 108 -6.82 0.96 -8.98
N VAL A 109 -5.85 0.06 -8.79
CA VAL A 109 -4.52 0.22 -9.40
C VAL A 109 -4.63 0.22 -10.92
N ILE A 110 -5.46 -0.66 -11.48
CA ILE A 110 -5.67 -0.73 -12.93
C ILE A 110 -6.28 0.57 -13.44
N GLU A 111 -7.31 1.10 -12.75
CA GLU A 111 -7.92 2.37 -13.12
C GLU A 111 -6.89 3.51 -13.12
N LEU A 112 -6.06 3.58 -12.07
CA LEU A 112 -5.03 4.59 -11.96
C LEU A 112 -3.98 4.45 -13.05
N ALA A 113 -3.62 3.22 -13.41
CA ALA A 113 -2.65 2.97 -14.47
C ALA A 113 -3.15 3.48 -15.81
N MET A 114 -4.44 3.32 -16.08
CA MET A 114 -5.04 3.79 -17.32
C MET A 114 -5.17 5.31 -17.35
N ASP A 115 -5.50 5.93 -16.22
CA ASP A 115 -5.75 7.38 -16.16
C ASP A 115 -4.50 8.21 -15.96
N LEU A 116 -3.50 7.68 -15.26
CA LEU A 116 -2.34 8.45 -14.80
C LEU A 116 -1.01 7.91 -15.32
N SER A 117 -1.04 6.95 -16.24
CA SER A 117 0.17 6.27 -16.73
C SER A 117 0.98 5.63 -15.60
N LEU A 118 0.28 5.20 -14.56
CA LEU A 118 0.88 4.52 -13.43
C LEU A 118 1.26 3.10 -13.82
N ILE A 119 2.40 2.62 -13.34
CA ILE A 119 2.81 1.22 -13.52
C ILE A 119 2.38 0.46 -12.28
N HIS A 120 1.68 -0.65 -12.43
CA HIS A 120 1.24 -1.44 -11.27
C HIS A 120 2.03 -2.75 -11.15
N ILE A 121 2.10 -3.20 -9.92
CA ILE A 121 2.74 -4.46 -9.57
C ILE A 121 1.77 -5.29 -8.72
#